data_bc1e48f5ff1f2532cf3779f89690c9de
#
_entry.id   bc1e48f5ff1f2532cf3779f89690c9de
#
_cell.length_a   1.000
_cell.length_b   1.000
_cell.length_c   1.000
_cell.angle_alpha   90.00
_cell.angle_beta   90.00
_cell.angle_gamma   90.00
#
_symmetry.space_group_name_H-M   'P 1'
#
loop_
_entity.id
_entity.type
_entity.pdbx_description
1 polymer ?
#
loop_
_entity_poly.entity_id
_entity_poly.type
_entity_poly.pdbx_seq_one_letter_code
_entity_poly.pdbx_strand_id
1 'polypeptide(L)' 'MRTVREIHEEIERLSDQRIELWHSLSNEYDPQIREEIRGIDAALDGLWDEQRALRARVRFGDREQIVARARVEERLERAA' A
#
# COMPACT_ATOMS: atom_id res chain seq x y z
N MET A 1 -10.43 -0.65 9.04
CA MET A 1 -9.70 -0.72 7.76
C MET A 1 -9.32 0.69 7.33
N ARG A 2 -8.05 0.91 6.98
CA ARG A 2 -7.61 2.25 6.57
C ARG A 2 -8.13 2.60 5.18
N THR A 3 -8.48 3.87 4.98
CA THR A 3 -8.87 4.36 3.66
C THR A 3 -7.62 4.61 2.80
N VAL A 4 -7.80 4.72 1.49
CA VAL A 4 -6.72 5.08 0.56
C VAL A 4 -6.09 6.42 0.96
N ARG A 5 -6.90 7.38 1.39
CA ARG A 5 -6.44 8.69 1.85
C ARG A 5 -5.55 8.58 3.09
N GLU A 6 -5.96 7.79 4.08
CA GLU A 6 -5.18 7.57 5.30
C GLU A 6 -3.84 6.92 5.00
N ILE A 7 -3.81 5.94 4.12
CA ILE A 7 -2.58 5.28 3.67
C ILE A 7 -1.67 6.29 2.96
N HIS A 8 -2.23 7.11 2.09
CA HIS A 8 -1.47 8.14 1.38
C HIS A 8 -0.84 9.16 2.32
N GLU A 9 -1.60 9.63 3.32
CA GLU A 9 -1.10 10.53 4.36
C GLU A 9 0.05 9.90 5.15
N GLU A 10 -0.06 8.63 5.49
CA GLU A 10 0.99 7.91 6.19
C GLU A 10 2.25 7.76 5.34
N ILE A 11 2.09 7.46 4.05
CA ILE A 11 3.22 7.39 3.11
C ILE A 11 3.94 8.74 3.02
N GLU A 12 3.20 9.84 2.91
CA GLU A 12 3.79 11.18 2.88
C GLU A 12 4.56 11.50 4.16
N ARG A 13 3.99 11.20 5.31
CA ARG A 13 4.61 11.42 6.61
C ARG A 13 5.93 10.66 6.74
N LEU A 14 5.92 9.37 6.39
CA LEU A 14 7.11 8.53 6.47
C LEU A 14 8.16 8.94 5.43
N SER A 15 7.74 9.36 4.23
CA SER A 15 8.65 9.83 3.20
C SER A 15 9.38 11.10 3.62
N ASP A 16 8.66 12.05 4.24
CA ASP A 16 9.26 13.28 4.77
C ASP A 16 10.24 12.97 5.91
N GLN A 17 9.87 12.09 6.81
CA GLN A 17 10.73 11.64 7.91
C GLN A 17 12.00 10.98 7.37
N ARG A 18 11.88 10.18 6.33
CA ARG A 18 13.00 9.52 5.67
C ARG A 18 13.99 10.55 5.10
N ILE A 19 13.50 11.60 4.47
CA ILE A 19 14.33 12.69 3.92
C ILE A 19 15.10 13.38 5.03
N GLU A 20 14.46 13.70 6.14
CA GLU A 20 15.10 14.32 7.30
C GLU A 20 16.21 13.43 7.88
N LEU A 21 15.96 12.13 7.99
CA LEU A 21 16.96 11.17 8.47
C LEU A 21 18.15 11.07 7.53
N TRP A 22 17.94 11.09 6.22
CA TRP A 22 19.02 11.11 5.23
C TRP A 22 19.86 12.37 5.33
N HIS A 23 19.25 13.53 5.55
CA HIS A 23 19.97 14.77 5.80
C HIS A 23 20.84 14.69 7.04
N SER A 24 20.33 14.14 8.13
CA SER A 24 21.10 13.93 9.35
C SER A 24 22.27 12.98 9.13
N LEU A 25 22.03 11.89 8.37
CA LEU A 25 23.06 10.89 8.08
C LEU A 25 24.18 11.47 7.20
N SER A 26 23.85 12.39 6.29
CA SER A 26 24.85 13.05 5.43
C SER A 26 25.75 14.03 6.20
N ASN A 27 25.26 14.58 7.31
CA ASN A 27 26.04 15.45 8.18
C ASN A 27 26.95 14.66 9.12
N GLU A 28 26.44 13.60 9.72
CA GLU A 28 27.18 12.74 10.62
C GLU A 28 26.65 11.32 10.52
N TYR A 29 27.52 10.34 10.26
CA TYR A 29 27.13 8.96 10.19
C TYR A 29 26.74 8.42 11.57
N ASP A 30 25.54 7.87 11.66
CA ASP A 30 25.01 7.22 12.86
C ASP A 30 24.32 5.91 12.46
N PRO A 31 24.81 4.75 12.94
CA PRO A 31 24.18 3.45 12.64
C PRO A 31 22.73 3.37 13.07
N GLN A 32 22.35 4.10 14.12
CA GLN A 32 20.99 4.12 14.63
C GLN A 32 20.03 4.81 13.66
N ILE A 33 20.48 5.92 13.06
CA ILE A 33 19.72 6.61 12.01
C ILE A 33 19.53 5.70 10.79
N ARG A 34 20.56 4.96 10.42
CA ARG A 34 20.50 4.00 9.33
C ARG A 34 19.45 2.90 9.58
N GLU A 35 19.37 2.39 10.81
CA GLU A 35 18.36 1.42 11.19
C GLU A 35 16.94 2.00 11.19
N GLU A 36 16.79 3.26 11.58
CA GLU A 36 15.51 3.95 11.49
C GLU A 36 15.06 4.10 10.03
N ILE A 37 15.97 4.43 9.12
CA ILE A 37 15.67 4.50 7.67
C ILE A 37 15.23 3.14 7.15
N ARG A 38 15.90 2.06 7.57
CA ARG A 38 15.50 0.70 7.20
C ARG A 38 14.10 0.37 7.66
N GLY A 39 13.76 0.72 8.88
CA GLY A 39 12.42 0.53 9.43
C GLY A 39 11.36 1.29 8.63
N ILE A 40 11.66 2.52 8.26
CA ILE A 40 10.77 3.34 7.42
C ILE A 40 10.62 2.73 6.03
N ASP A 41 11.68 2.27 5.41
CA ASP A 41 11.61 1.62 4.09
C ASP A 41 10.73 0.37 4.13
N ALA A 42 10.86 -0.46 5.16
CA ALA A 42 10.01 -1.63 5.33
C ALA A 42 8.55 -1.24 5.54
N ALA A 43 8.28 -0.20 6.33
CA ALA A 43 6.93 0.30 6.55
C ALA A 43 6.32 0.88 5.26
N LEU A 44 7.11 1.59 4.47
CA LEU A 44 6.67 2.13 3.18
C LEU A 44 6.32 1.02 2.19
N ASP A 45 7.11 -0.04 2.11
CA ASP A 45 6.81 -1.19 1.25
C ASP A 45 5.46 -1.82 1.63
N GLY A 46 5.21 -2.00 2.92
CA GLY A 46 3.93 -2.51 3.41
C GLY A 46 2.75 -1.60 3.06
N LEU A 47 2.93 -0.28 3.20
CA LEU A 47 1.90 0.70 2.87
C LEU A 47 1.61 0.75 1.36
N TRP A 48 2.64 0.66 0.53
CA TRP A 48 2.46 0.57 -0.93
C TRP A 48 1.69 -0.67 -1.34
N ASP A 49 1.97 -1.82 -0.72
CA ASP A 49 1.24 -3.06 -0.94
C ASP A 49 -0.22 -2.93 -0.52
N GLU A 50 -0.47 -2.35 0.64
CA GLU A 50 -1.82 -2.09 1.15
C GLU A 50 -2.59 -1.15 0.23
N GLN A 51 -1.95 -0.11 -0.29
CA GLN A 51 -2.55 0.83 -1.23
C GLN A 51 -2.93 0.14 -2.54
N ARG A 52 -2.04 -0.70 -3.08
CA ARG A 52 -2.33 -1.47 -4.30
C ARG A 52 -3.51 -2.41 -4.11
N ALA A 53 -3.57 -3.10 -2.97
CA ALA A 53 -4.66 -3.99 -2.64
C ALA A 53 -6.01 -3.25 -2.55
N LEU A 54 -6.03 -2.09 -1.90
CA LEU A 54 -7.24 -1.27 -1.79
C LEU A 54 -7.69 -0.71 -3.15
N ARG A 55 -6.77 -0.25 -3.96
CA ARG A 55 -7.09 0.25 -5.31
C ARG A 55 -7.64 -0.87 -6.19
N ALA A 56 -7.11 -2.07 -6.08
CA ALA A 56 -7.62 -3.23 -6.79
C ALA A 56 -9.05 -3.56 -6.37
N ARG A 57 -9.37 -3.49 -5.07
CA ARG A 57 -10.72 -3.70 -4.56
C ARG A 57 -11.72 -2.67 -5.10
N VAL A 58 -11.30 -1.40 -5.11
CA VAL A 58 -12.14 -0.32 -5.63
C VAL A 58 -12.40 -0.48 -7.13
N ARG A 59 -11.38 -0.89 -7.88
CA ARG A 59 -11.45 -1.01 -9.34
C ARG A 59 -12.18 -2.28 -9.80
N PHE A 60 -11.88 -3.42 -9.17
CA PHE A 60 -12.34 -4.74 -9.62
C PHE A 60 -13.33 -5.40 -8.67
N GLY A 61 -13.59 -4.81 -7.50
CA GLY A 61 -14.41 -5.40 -6.45
C GLY A 61 -13.64 -6.45 -5.64
N ASP A 62 -14.34 -7.05 -4.68
CA ASP A 62 -13.79 -8.13 -3.88
C ASP A 62 -13.73 -9.41 -4.74
N ARG A 63 -12.76 -10.27 -4.45
CA ARG A 63 -12.58 -11.54 -5.16
C ARG A 63 -13.86 -12.39 -5.18
N GLU A 64 -14.58 -12.43 -4.06
CA GLU A 64 -15.85 -13.14 -3.97
C GLU A 64 -16.91 -12.55 -4.90
N GLN A 65 -16.96 -11.23 -5.03
CA GLN A 65 -17.88 -10.56 -5.93
C GLN A 65 -17.52 -10.82 -7.40
N ILE A 66 -16.24 -10.85 -7.72
CA ILE A 66 -15.78 -11.16 -9.07
C ILE A 66 -16.16 -12.59 -9.46
N VAL A 67 -15.93 -13.55 -8.57
CA VAL A 67 -16.27 -14.96 -8.78
C VAL A 67 -17.79 -15.13 -8.91
N ALA A 68 -18.57 -14.49 -8.04
CA ALA A 68 -20.02 -14.54 -8.08
C ALA A 68 -20.58 -13.97 -9.40
N ARG A 69 -20.01 -12.84 -9.86
CA ARG A 69 -20.39 -12.23 -11.13
C ARG A 69 -20.08 -13.15 -12.32
N ALA A 70 -18.90 -13.76 -12.32
CA ALA A 70 -18.49 -14.70 -13.36
C ALA A 70 -19.43 -15.92 -13.42
N ARG A 71 -19.85 -16.43 -12.27
CA ARG A 71 -20.81 -17.55 -12.20
C ARG A 71 -22.18 -17.17 -12.74
N VAL A 72 -22.64 -15.95 -12.45
CA VAL A 72 -23.93 -15.47 -12.97
C VAL A 72 -23.87 -15.33 -14.48
N GLU A 73 -22.80 -14.76 -15.03
CA GLU A 73 -22.60 -14.62 -16.47
C GLU A 73 -22.56 -15.99 -17.15
N GLU A 74 -21.89 -16.97 -16.57
CA GLU A 74 -21.82 -18.33 -17.09
C GLU A 74 -23.20 -18.99 -17.12
N ARG A 75 -24.02 -18.79 -16.08
CA ARG A 75 -25.41 -19.31 -16.05
C ARG A 75 -26.26 -18.67 -17.12
N LEU A 76 -26.12 -17.38 -17.34
CA LEU A 76 -26.88 -16.66 -18.36
C LEU A 76 -26.50 -17.14 -19.77
N GLU A 77 -25.25 -17.41 -20.04
CA GLU A 77 -24.78 -17.97 -21.31
C GLU A 77 -25.37 -19.37 -21.54
N ARG A 78 -25.42 -20.21 -20.53
CA ARG A 78 -26.00 -21.57 -20.62
C ARG A 78 -27.51 -21.55 -20.81
N ALA A 79 -28.18 -20.54 -20.27
CA ALA A 79 -29.62 -20.41 -20.40
C ALA A 79 -30.06 -19.85 -21.78
N ALA A 80 -29.13 -19.24 -22.46
CA ALA A 80 -29.35 -18.75 -23.81
C ALA A 80 -29.12 -19.89 -24.82
#